data_044aa163b26d40323019cec484fc7a63
#
_entry.id   044aa163b26d40323019cec484fc7a63
#
_cell.length_a   1.000
_cell.length_b   1.000
_cell.length_c   1.000
_cell.angle_alpha   90.00
_cell.angle_beta   90.00
_cell.angle_gamma   90.00
#
_symmetry.space_group_name_H-M   'P 1'
#
loop_
_entity.id
_entity.type
_entity.pdbx_description
1 polymer ?
#
loop_
_entity_poly.entity_id
_entity_poly.type
_entity_poly.pdbx_seq_one_letter_code
_entity_poly.pdbx_strand_id
1 'polypeptide(L)'
;MLLPDIALKNSITLLFLSFFLFISCDHKHKEYAKGVLFYSGFPHERELIGEVIELDTALLRYPFRIRIEGDRAIVMDLHGLDHYGHLFQYPGFQYLSSFGKRGDSPTEMLSMENFRLQNHVVWTLDANKSELTRLDFSSSGDSLLRDETVTLDEDILRPLDFAIYNDSMFIIPDYSGENRLCRVNRNGRLIDKIGIIPTIDEKALENARPALAQAWRSFLDYNPNNGILAAVTQLGEVVEVYNLKDSTHIIRIGEHGEPEFKVSDGYGMPTGIMGFSDVQVTDSAIYTVFHGTSFKEIARQSGRLPDGGKYIYVFSLEGEPLCKYVLDHYIYGIWVDEDTKTIIATDVNNDEPILKFNFG
;
A
#
# COMPACT_ATOMS: atom_id res chain seq x y z
N MET A 1 39.14 79.35 -23.57
CA MET A 1 38.06 79.21 -24.46
C MET A 1 37.43 77.81 -24.22
N LEU A 2 36.27 77.85 -23.64
CA LEU A 2 35.62 76.78 -22.88
C LEU A 2 34.90 75.84 -23.82
N LEU A 3 34.96 74.53 -23.56
CA LEU A 3 34.03 73.54 -24.02
C LEU A 3 33.60 72.57 -22.87
N PRO A 4 32.40 72.05 -22.89
CA PRO A 4 31.56 71.97 -21.71
C PRO A 4 31.33 70.59 -21.18
N ASP A 5 31.07 70.55 -19.92
CA ASP A 5 30.53 69.54 -19.08
C ASP A 5 29.05 69.22 -19.43
N ILE A 6 28.74 68.33 -20.37
CA ILE A 6 27.36 67.78 -20.56
C ILE A 6 27.29 66.23 -20.73
N ALA A 7 28.44 65.56 -20.86
CA ALA A 7 28.43 64.14 -21.17
C ALA A 7 28.41 63.22 -19.93
N LEU A 8 28.56 63.72 -18.70
CA LEU A 8 28.75 62.89 -17.50
C LEU A 8 27.48 62.69 -16.65
N LYS A 9 26.40 63.42 -16.89
CA LYS A 9 25.14 63.28 -16.11
C LYS A 9 24.17 62.28 -16.63
N ASN A 10 24.25 61.93 -17.91
CA ASN A 10 23.30 60.96 -18.49
C ASN A 10 23.75 59.50 -18.34
N SER A 11 24.98 59.21 -18.04
CA SER A 11 25.48 57.83 -17.84
C SER A 11 25.20 57.26 -16.43
N ILE A 12 25.03 58.13 -15.43
CA ILE A 12 24.76 57.70 -14.04
C ILE A 12 23.29 57.39 -13.84
N THR A 13 22.39 58.04 -14.56
CA THR A 13 20.93 57.77 -14.47
C THR A 13 20.53 56.47 -15.18
N LEU A 14 21.27 56.03 -16.18
CA LEU A 14 21.03 54.76 -16.87
C LEU A 14 21.55 53.56 -16.09
N LEU A 15 22.56 53.74 -15.24
CA LEU A 15 23.13 52.69 -14.41
C LEU A 15 22.25 52.35 -13.18
N PHE A 16 21.44 53.32 -12.70
CA PHE A 16 20.52 53.10 -11.59
C PHE A 16 19.17 52.45 -12.02
N LEU A 17 18.82 52.54 -13.30
CA LEU A 17 17.59 51.94 -13.80
C LEU A 17 17.75 50.46 -14.16
N SER A 18 18.98 49.96 -14.34
CA SER A 18 19.27 48.55 -14.63
C SER A 18 19.41 47.66 -13.38
N PHE A 19 19.46 48.28 -12.18
CA PHE A 19 19.63 47.52 -10.92
C PHE A 19 18.30 47.15 -10.22
N PHE A 20 17.16 47.63 -10.76
CA PHE A 20 15.84 47.33 -10.17
C PHE A 20 15.06 46.23 -10.87
N LEU A 21 15.67 45.53 -11.84
CA LEU A 21 14.98 44.46 -12.60
C LEU A 21 15.36 43.01 -12.19
N PHE A 22 16.11 42.85 -11.09
CA PHE A 22 16.49 41.50 -10.58
C PHE A 22 16.02 41.23 -9.15
N ILE A 23 14.90 41.85 -8.71
CA ILE A 23 14.13 41.28 -7.62
C ILE A 23 13.05 40.38 -8.30
N SER A 24 13.49 39.31 -8.95
CA SER A 24 12.67 38.15 -9.15
C SER A 24 12.39 37.62 -7.75
N CYS A 25 11.17 37.75 -7.29
CA CYS A 25 10.67 36.94 -6.20
C CYS A 25 10.88 35.47 -6.62
N ASP A 26 11.93 34.89 -6.06
CA ASP A 26 12.11 33.44 -6.04
C ASP A 26 11.00 32.87 -5.14
N HIS A 27 9.79 32.81 -5.66
CA HIS A 27 8.81 31.86 -5.20
C HIS A 27 9.43 30.52 -5.57
N LYS A 28 10.20 29.95 -4.65
CA LYS A 28 10.53 28.53 -4.67
C LYS A 28 9.18 27.81 -4.75
N HIS A 29 8.70 27.56 -5.96
CA HIS A 29 7.78 26.47 -6.18
C HIS A 29 8.51 25.25 -5.62
N LYS A 30 8.03 24.72 -4.50
CA LYS A 30 8.45 23.40 -4.00
C LYS A 30 8.21 22.45 -5.16
N GLU A 31 9.27 22.10 -5.88
CA GLU A 31 9.20 21.11 -6.92
C GLU A 31 8.94 19.76 -6.23
N TYR A 32 7.74 19.24 -6.40
CA TYR A 32 7.49 17.84 -6.15
C TYR A 32 8.48 17.00 -6.98
N ALA A 33 8.85 15.83 -6.45
CA ALA A 33 9.63 14.86 -7.21
C ALA A 33 9.00 14.64 -8.60
N LYS A 34 9.80 14.46 -9.63
CA LYS A 34 9.29 14.19 -10.97
C LYS A 34 8.29 13.02 -10.90
N GLY A 35 7.10 13.22 -11.47
CA GLY A 35 6.05 12.20 -11.52
C GLY A 35 4.93 12.36 -10.48
N VAL A 36 4.96 13.35 -9.59
CA VAL A 36 3.84 13.62 -8.68
C VAL A 36 2.71 14.31 -9.43
N LEU A 37 1.53 13.72 -9.38
CA LEU A 37 0.31 14.21 -10.01
C LEU A 37 -0.83 14.18 -8.98
N PHE A 38 -1.63 15.25 -8.95
CA PHE A 38 -2.80 15.35 -8.08
C PHE A 38 -4.06 14.93 -8.81
N TYR A 39 -5.01 14.34 -8.07
CA TYR A 39 -6.34 14.08 -8.57
C TYR A 39 -7.40 14.55 -7.56
N SER A 40 -8.54 15.01 -8.07
CA SER A 40 -9.65 15.54 -7.29
C SER A 40 -10.95 14.78 -7.61
N GLY A 41 -10.92 13.45 -7.48
CA GLY A 41 -12.06 12.57 -7.74
C GLY A 41 -11.87 11.66 -8.94
N PHE A 42 -12.94 11.02 -9.33
CA PHE A 42 -12.99 9.99 -10.37
C PHE A 42 -13.99 10.35 -11.45
N PRO A 43 -13.70 10.07 -12.73
CA PRO A 43 -14.62 10.36 -13.83
C PRO A 43 -15.92 9.56 -13.75
N HIS A 44 -15.88 8.39 -13.08
CA HIS A 44 -17.04 7.54 -12.88
C HIS A 44 -17.18 7.19 -11.40
N GLU A 45 -18.42 7.22 -10.90
CA GLU A 45 -18.79 6.73 -9.57
C GLU A 45 -19.98 5.78 -9.69
N ARG A 46 -19.92 4.63 -9.00
CA ARG A 46 -20.97 3.61 -9.01
C ARG A 46 -21.16 3.03 -7.62
N GLU A 47 -22.39 2.79 -7.23
CA GLU A 47 -22.71 2.03 -6.02
C GLU A 47 -22.66 0.54 -6.32
N LEU A 48 -22.07 -0.23 -5.40
CA LEU A 48 -22.09 -1.68 -5.44
C LEU A 48 -22.74 -2.21 -4.15
N ILE A 49 -23.61 -3.20 -4.33
CA ILE A 49 -24.31 -3.89 -3.25
C ILE A 49 -23.65 -5.23 -3.01
N GLY A 50 -23.27 -5.50 -1.75
CA GLY A 50 -22.63 -6.73 -1.32
C GLY A 50 -23.63 -7.87 -1.17
N GLU A 51 -23.27 -9.03 -1.69
CA GLU A 51 -23.93 -10.31 -1.42
C GLU A 51 -23.09 -11.07 -0.39
N VAL A 52 -23.69 -11.43 0.73
CA VAL A 52 -23.02 -12.20 1.79
C VAL A 52 -22.80 -13.63 1.32
N ILE A 53 -21.59 -14.14 1.46
CA ILE A 53 -21.26 -15.55 1.27
C ILE A 53 -21.24 -16.21 2.65
N GLU A 54 -22.22 -17.10 2.89
CA GLU A 54 -22.29 -17.88 4.12
C GLU A 54 -21.10 -18.85 4.21
N LEU A 55 -20.43 -18.86 5.37
CA LEU A 55 -19.41 -19.84 5.67
C LEU A 55 -20.00 -21.01 6.44
N ASP A 56 -19.52 -22.22 6.18
CA ASP A 56 -19.92 -23.42 6.92
C ASP A 56 -19.29 -23.50 8.33
N THR A 57 -18.48 -22.50 8.69
CA THR A 57 -17.74 -22.48 9.94
C THR A 57 -17.45 -21.04 10.40
N ALA A 58 -17.62 -20.79 11.69
CA ALA A 58 -17.36 -19.50 12.34
C ALA A 58 -15.89 -19.38 12.79
N LEU A 59 -14.94 -19.53 11.89
CA LEU A 59 -13.51 -19.53 12.23
C LEU A 59 -12.89 -18.13 12.30
N LEU A 60 -13.41 -17.19 11.50
CA LEU A 60 -12.77 -15.91 11.26
C LEU A 60 -13.15 -14.87 12.32
N ARG A 61 -12.18 -14.20 12.90
CA ARG A 61 -12.36 -13.12 13.89
C ARG A 61 -12.05 -11.75 13.35
N TYR A 62 -10.99 -11.64 12.53
CA TYR A 62 -10.59 -10.41 11.88
C TYR A 62 -9.98 -10.76 10.52
N PRO A 63 -10.84 -11.11 9.53
CA PRO A 63 -10.41 -11.47 8.19
C PRO A 63 -9.83 -10.25 7.46
N PHE A 64 -8.51 -10.16 7.49
CA PHE A 64 -7.78 -8.98 7.05
C PHE A 64 -7.49 -8.98 5.55
N ARG A 65 -7.22 -10.15 4.98
CA ARG A 65 -6.78 -10.29 3.60
C ARG A 65 -7.37 -11.53 2.95
N ILE A 66 -7.71 -11.42 1.67
CA ILE A 66 -8.17 -12.55 0.87
C ILE A 66 -7.40 -12.62 -0.44
N ARG A 67 -7.03 -13.81 -0.88
CA ARG A 67 -6.48 -14.07 -2.21
C ARG A 67 -7.05 -15.38 -2.74
N ILE A 68 -7.35 -15.41 -4.04
CA ILE A 68 -7.93 -16.59 -4.71
C ILE A 68 -7.08 -16.90 -5.94
N GLU A 69 -6.79 -18.17 -6.15
CA GLU A 69 -6.16 -18.68 -7.36
C GLU A 69 -6.79 -20.05 -7.70
N GLY A 70 -7.29 -20.16 -8.93
CA GLY A 70 -8.02 -21.35 -9.36
C GLY A 70 -9.24 -21.63 -8.48
N ASP A 71 -9.24 -22.81 -7.85
CA ASP A 71 -10.32 -23.26 -6.98
C ASP A 71 -9.95 -23.16 -5.48
N ARG A 72 -8.97 -22.35 -5.12
CA ARG A 72 -8.52 -22.15 -3.74
C ARG A 72 -8.62 -20.68 -3.33
N ALA A 73 -9.27 -20.46 -2.19
CA ALA A 73 -9.30 -19.16 -1.52
C ALA A 73 -8.54 -19.25 -0.20
N ILE A 74 -7.73 -18.25 0.07
CA ILE A 74 -7.01 -18.08 1.33
C ILE A 74 -7.47 -16.81 1.99
N VAL A 75 -7.88 -16.93 3.26
CA VAL A 75 -8.23 -15.79 4.12
C VAL A 75 -7.24 -15.71 5.27
N MET A 76 -6.65 -14.54 5.45
CA MET A 76 -5.79 -14.25 6.59
C MET A 76 -6.62 -13.63 7.70
N ASP A 77 -6.51 -14.19 8.91
CA ASP A 77 -7.19 -13.74 10.12
C ASP A 77 -6.18 -13.21 11.14
N LEU A 78 -6.13 -11.89 11.31
CA LEU A 78 -5.18 -11.26 12.24
C LEU A 78 -5.45 -11.60 13.71
N HIS A 79 -6.68 -11.90 14.09
CA HIS A 79 -7.08 -12.17 15.47
C HIS A 79 -7.51 -13.63 15.71
N GLY A 80 -7.26 -14.52 14.76
CA GLY A 80 -7.45 -15.96 14.93
C GLY A 80 -6.75 -16.48 16.18
N LEU A 81 -7.33 -17.42 16.92
CA LEU A 81 -6.75 -17.90 18.18
C LEU A 81 -5.50 -18.75 17.96
N ASP A 82 -5.60 -19.71 17.06
CA ASP A 82 -4.57 -20.73 16.88
C ASP A 82 -3.78 -20.56 15.58
N HIS A 83 -4.38 -19.99 14.54
CA HIS A 83 -3.80 -19.87 13.22
C HIS A 83 -4.04 -18.47 12.63
N TYR A 84 -3.16 -18.06 11.74
CA TYR A 84 -3.26 -16.82 10.99
C TYR A 84 -3.97 -16.98 9.64
N GLY A 85 -3.94 -18.15 9.03
CA GLY A 85 -4.45 -18.37 7.69
C GLY A 85 -5.42 -19.54 7.61
N HIS A 86 -6.41 -19.42 6.75
CA HIS A 86 -7.45 -20.42 6.51
C HIS A 86 -7.62 -20.64 5.01
N LEU A 87 -7.63 -21.90 4.62
CA LEU A 87 -7.79 -22.37 3.24
C LEU A 87 -9.23 -22.84 3.02
N PHE A 88 -9.81 -22.39 1.93
CA PHE A 88 -11.16 -22.74 1.50
C PHE A 88 -11.18 -23.22 0.05
N GLN A 89 -12.16 -24.06 -0.27
CA GLN A 89 -12.52 -24.38 -1.64
C GLN A 89 -13.31 -23.22 -2.26
N TYR A 90 -12.87 -22.68 -3.38
CA TYR A 90 -13.59 -21.66 -4.13
C TYR A 90 -14.38 -22.29 -5.29
N PRO A 91 -15.59 -21.82 -5.66
CA PRO A 91 -16.25 -20.61 -5.13
C PRO A 91 -17.15 -20.82 -3.90
N GLY A 92 -17.34 -22.04 -3.43
CA GLY A 92 -18.31 -22.38 -2.37
C GLY A 92 -17.86 -22.04 -0.95
N PHE A 93 -16.60 -21.59 -0.75
CA PHE A 93 -16.00 -21.28 0.55
C PHE A 93 -16.13 -22.39 1.60
N GLN A 94 -16.12 -23.65 1.17
CA GLN A 94 -16.02 -24.77 2.09
C GLN A 94 -14.64 -24.79 2.75
N TYR A 95 -14.62 -24.85 4.07
CA TYR A 95 -13.37 -24.92 4.83
C TYR A 95 -12.58 -26.19 4.53
N LEU A 96 -11.28 -26.05 4.31
CA LEU A 96 -10.36 -27.17 4.07
C LEU A 96 -9.39 -27.35 5.23
N SER A 97 -8.61 -26.32 5.56
CA SER A 97 -7.60 -26.39 6.63
C SER A 97 -7.16 -25.01 7.10
N SER A 98 -6.39 -24.98 8.19
CA SER A 98 -5.72 -23.79 8.70
C SER A 98 -4.19 -23.96 8.64
N PHE A 99 -3.47 -22.85 8.52
CA PHE A 99 -2.02 -22.81 8.48
C PHE A 99 -1.48 -21.59 9.24
N GLY A 100 -0.14 -21.49 9.38
CA GLY A 100 0.46 -20.39 10.13
C GLY A 100 0.08 -20.43 11.60
N LYS A 101 0.33 -21.57 12.28
CA LYS A 101 0.05 -21.72 13.71
C LYS A 101 0.76 -20.65 14.52
N ARG A 102 0.03 -20.02 15.45
CA ARG A 102 0.56 -18.97 16.34
C ARG A 102 1.48 -19.54 17.39
N GLY A 103 2.63 -18.89 17.61
CA GLY A 103 3.59 -19.25 18.63
C GLY A 103 5.02 -18.86 18.27
N ASP A 104 5.95 -19.16 19.16
CA ASP A 104 7.36 -18.80 19.07
C ASP A 104 8.28 -19.94 18.66
N SER A 105 7.73 -21.16 18.51
CA SER A 105 8.54 -22.30 18.07
C SER A 105 9.03 -22.11 16.62
N PRO A 106 10.08 -22.85 16.19
CA PRO A 106 10.61 -22.71 14.83
C PRO A 106 9.60 -22.95 13.70
N THR A 107 8.54 -23.72 13.97
CA THR A 107 7.50 -24.04 12.99
C THR A 107 6.25 -23.17 13.12
N GLU A 108 6.18 -22.33 14.15
CA GLU A 108 5.07 -21.42 14.42
C GLU A 108 5.40 -20.01 13.94
N MET A 109 4.41 -19.12 13.93
CA MET A 109 4.53 -17.71 13.51
C MET A 109 4.21 -16.79 14.68
N LEU A 110 5.07 -15.79 14.92
CA LEU A 110 4.85 -14.76 15.93
C LEU A 110 3.90 -13.66 15.41
N SER A 111 4.06 -13.27 14.15
CA SER A 111 3.32 -12.16 13.56
C SER A 111 3.25 -12.33 12.04
N MET A 112 2.23 -12.99 11.55
CA MET A 112 1.97 -13.04 10.11
C MET A 112 1.35 -11.71 9.68
N GLU A 113 2.14 -10.86 9.02
CA GLU A 113 1.71 -9.52 8.59
C GLU A 113 1.02 -9.52 7.23
N ASN A 114 1.46 -10.37 6.32
CA ASN A 114 0.86 -10.53 5.00
C ASN A 114 1.23 -11.87 4.38
N PHE A 115 0.53 -12.20 3.30
CA PHE A 115 0.82 -13.36 2.47
C PHE A 115 0.64 -13.04 0.98
N ARG A 116 1.22 -13.89 0.13
CA ARG A 116 1.03 -13.87 -1.32
C ARG A 116 0.69 -15.28 -1.79
N LEU A 117 -0.28 -15.38 -2.68
CA LEU A 117 -0.65 -16.59 -3.40
C LEU A 117 -0.35 -16.37 -4.88
N GLN A 118 0.58 -17.14 -5.42
CA GLN A 118 1.02 -17.01 -6.81
C GLN A 118 1.60 -18.34 -7.30
N ASN A 119 1.17 -18.81 -8.48
CA ASN A 119 1.64 -20.04 -9.10
C ASN A 119 1.45 -21.27 -8.18
N HIS A 120 0.32 -21.36 -7.50
CA HIS A 120 0.00 -22.42 -6.54
C HIS A 120 1.02 -22.53 -5.39
N VAL A 121 1.62 -21.43 -5.00
CA VAL A 121 2.53 -21.32 -3.87
C VAL A 121 2.06 -20.19 -2.97
N VAL A 122 2.10 -20.41 -1.66
CA VAL A 122 1.82 -19.38 -0.67
C VAL A 122 3.13 -18.95 -0.01
N TRP A 123 3.37 -17.65 -0.02
CA TRP A 123 4.42 -17.04 0.79
C TRP A 123 3.80 -16.25 1.92
N THR A 124 4.35 -16.39 3.12
CA THR A 124 3.93 -15.62 4.29
C THR A 124 5.09 -14.82 4.83
N LEU A 125 4.81 -13.65 5.42
CA LEU A 125 5.79 -12.79 6.08
C LEU A 125 5.53 -12.77 7.58
N ASP A 126 6.48 -13.21 8.37
CA ASP A 126 6.51 -13.03 9.83
C ASP A 126 7.44 -11.85 10.17
N ALA A 127 6.84 -10.70 10.51
CA ALA A 127 7.61 -9.48 10.76
C ALA A 127 8.44 -9.55 12.03
N ASN A 128 8.00 -10.27 13.06
CA ASN A 128 8.72 -10.37 14.34
C ASN A 128 9.87 -11.36 14.28
N LYS A 129 9.80 -12.34 13.39
CA LYS A 129 10.93 -13.25 13.12
C LYS A 129 11.81 -12.76 11.98
N SER A 130 11.37 -11.72 11.22
CA SER A 130 12.00 -11.28 9.98
C SER A 130 12.18 -12.47 9.00
N GLU A 131 11.11 -13.22 8.78
CA GLU A 131 11.14 -14.44 7.96
C GLU A 131 10.07 -14.42 6.89
N LEU A 132 10.43 -14.85 5.69
CA LEU A 132 9.50 -15.27 4.64
C LEU A 132 9.42 -16.80 4.65
N THR A 133 8.21 -17.34 4.74
CA THR A 133 7.99 -18.80 4.70
C THR A 133 7.19 -19.17 3.45
N ARG A 134 7.72 -20.11 2.68
CA ARG A 134 7.05 -20.76 1.57
C ARG A 134 6.24 -21.94 2.07
N LEU A 135 5.01 -22.02 1.59
CA LEU A 135 4.07 -23.11 1.83
C LEU A 135 3.60 -23.66 0.48
N ASP A 136 3.75 -24.94 0.27
CA ASP A 136 3.25 -25.64 -0.91
C ASP A 136 1.93 -26.36 -0.59
N PHE A 137 1.04 -26.46 -1.57
CA PHE A 137 -0.16 -27.25 -1.41
C PHE A 137 0.19 -28.74 -1.29
N SER A 138 -0.51 -29.46 -0.40
CA SER A 138 -0.46 -30.92 -0.35
C SER A 138 -0.90 -31.53 -1.68
N SER A 139 -0.59 -32.79 -1.92
CA SER A 139 -0.98 -33.49 -3.14
C SER A 139 -2.49 -33.55 -3.36
N SER A 140 -3.30 -33.51 -2.29
CA SER A 140 -4.77 -33.40 -2.34
C SER A 140 -5.25 -31.93 -2.52
N GLY A 141 -4.37 -30.95 -2.32
CA GLY A 141 -4.69 -29.52 -2.41
C GLY A 141 -5.57 -28.99 -1.26
N ASP A 142 -5.74 -29.77 -0.19
CA ASP A 142 -6.61 -29.44 0.95
C ASP A 142 -5.86 -28.88 2.17
N SER A 143 -4.55 -28.82 2.10
CA SER A 143 -3.69 -28.27 3.16
C SER A 143 -2.43 -27.63 2.60
N LEU A 144 -1.77 -26.79 3.43
CA LEU A 144 -0.52 -26.13 3.11
C LEU A 144 0.60 -26.70 3.99
N LEU A 145 1.69 -27.06 3.35
CA LEU A 145 2.87 -27.66 3.98
C LEU A 145 4.05 -26.70 3.88
N ARG A 146 4.77 -26.47 4.98
CA ARG A 146 5.99 -25.67 4.99
C ARG A 146 7.06 -26.34 4.14
N ASP A 147 7.56 -25.63 3.14
CA ASP A 147 8.66 -26.08 2.27
C ASP A 147 9.97 -25.39 2.66
N GLU A 148 9.98 -24.08 2.75
CA GLU A 148 11.18 -23.28 2.92
C GLU A 148 10.94 -22.11 3.87
N THR A 149 11.98 -21.69 4.59
CA THR A 149 12.00 -20.46 5.38
C THR A 149 13.24 -19.66 5.04
N VAL A 150 13.06 -18.39 4.75
CA VAL A 150 14.08 -17.43 4.38
C VAL A 150 14.16 -16.36 5.45
N THR A 151 15.28 -16.29 6.18
CA THR A 151 15.55 -15.22 7.13
C THR A 151 16.01 -13.98 6.37
N LEU A 152 15.37 -12.85 6.64
CA LEU A 152 15.69 -11.57 6.02
C LEU A 152 16.93 -10.94 6.67
N ASP A 153 17.69 -10.19 5.86
CA ASP A 153 18.84 -9.40 6.27
C ASP A 153 18.45 -8.41 7.39
N GLU A 154 19.36 -8.20 8.35
CA GLU A 154 19.16 -7.30 9.49
C GLU A 154 18.96 -5.82 9.10
N ASP A 155 19.44 -5.44 7.90
CA ASP A 155 19.23 -4.10 7.33
C ASP A 155 17.79 -3.89 6.83
N ILE A 156 16.95 -4.93 6.80
CA ILE A 156 15.53 -4.86 6.45
C ILE A 156 14.73 -4.66 7.73
N LEU A 157 14.45 -3.40 8.06
CA LEU A 157 13.82 -3.03 9.32
C LEU A 157 12.31 -3.26 9.30
N ARG A 158 11.79 -4.08 10.23
CA ARG A 158 10.36 -4.31 10.45
C ARG A 158 9.57 -4.55 9.15
N PRO A 159 9.86 -5.61 8.40
CA PRO A 159 9.14 -5.90 7.16
C PRO A 159 7.64 -6.12 7.48
N LEU A 160 6.75 -5.33 6.87
CA LEU A 160 5.31 -5.38 7.16
C LEU A 160 4.48 -5.75 5.93
N ASP A 161 5.10 -5.74 4.77
CA ASP A 161 4.52 -6.22 3.52
C ASP A 161 5.63 -6.64 2.56
N PHE A 162 5.29 -7.35 1.50
CA PHE A 162 6.21 -7.78 0.45
C PHE A 162 5.50 -8.06 -0.86
N ALA A 163 6.23 -8.03 -1.96
CA ALA A 163 5.80 -8.53 -3.26
C ALA A 163 6.80 -9.55 -3.78
N ILE A 164 6.33 -10.55 -4.53
CA ILE A 164 7.16 -11.52 -5.21
C ILE A 164 7.44 -10.96 -6.60
N TYR A 165 8.66 -10.46 -6.84
CA TYR A 165 9.02 -9.89 -8.13
C TYR A 165 9.26 -10.99 -9.17
N ASN A 166 9.98 -12.04 -8.78
CA ASN A 166 10.21 -13.26 -9.57
C ASN A 166 10.72 -14.38 -8.66
N ASP A 167 11.07 -15.53 -9.23
CA ASP A 167 11.56 -16.69 -8.47
C ASP A 167 12.84 -16.42 -7.66
N SER A 168 13.55 -15.35 -7.93
CA SER A 168 14.82 -15.02 -7.29
C SER A 168 14.83 -13.75 -6.44
N MET A 169 13.71 -13.00 -6.39
CA MET A 169 13.69 -11.68 -5.76
C MET A 169 12.33 -11.31 -5.16
N PHE A 170 12.40 -10.69 -3.98
CA PHE A 170 11.29 -10.02 -3.31
C PHE A 170 11.49 -8.51 -3.30
N ILE A 171 10.39 -7.76 -3.22
CA ILE A 171 10.36 -6.33 -2.97
C ILE A 171 9.67 -6.11 -1.63
N ILE A 172 10.30 -5.37 -0.73
CA ILE A 172 9.81 -5.11 0.63
C ILE A 172 9.86 -3.60 0.86
N PRO A 173 8.82 -2.96 1.46
CA PRO A 173 8.88 -1.54 1.82
C PRO A 173 10.05 -1.27 2.78
N ASP A 174 10.79 -0.17 2.53
CA ASP A 174 11.88 0.26 3.40
C ASP A 174 11.35 1.18 4.52
N TYR A 175 11.51 0.76 5.75
CA TYR A 175 11.12 1.54 6.93
C TYR A 175 12.31 2.19 7.66
N SER A 176 13.51 2.21 7.06
CA SER A 176 14.65 2.98 7.57
C SER A 176 14.45 4.49 7.43
N GLY A 177 13.59 4.93 6.50
CA GLY A 177 13.37 6.33 6.17
C GLY A 177 14.35 6.89 5.15
N GLU A 178 15.23 6.08 4.60
CA GLU A 178 16.21 6.48 3.59
C GLU A 178 15.67 6.28 2.17
N ASN A 179 15.02 5.14 1.94
CA ASN A 179 14.49 4.77 0.64
C ASN A 179 13.01 4.38 0.74
N ARG A 180 12.44 3.96 -0.37
CA ARG A 180 11.03 3.57 -0.42
C ARG A 180 10.86 2.05 -0.39
N LEU A 181 11.72 1.34 -1.09
CA LEU A 181 11.64 -0.11 -1.28
C LEU A 181 13.03 -0.75 -1.16
N CYS A 182 13.08 -1.96 -0.60
CA CYS A 182 14.21 -2.86 -0.59
C CYS A 182 14.01 -3.93 -1.67
N ARG A 183 15.06 -4.22 -2.47
CA ARG A 183 15.13 -5.41 -3.30
C ARG A 183 15.93 -6.48 -2.55
N VAL A 184 15.32 -7.63 -2.37
CA VAL A 184 15.82 -8.72 -1.54
C VAL A 184 15.89 -9.98 -2.37
N ASN A 185 17.04 -10.67 -2.37
CA ASN A 185 17.15 -11.91 -3.14
C ASN A 185 16.44 -13.08 -2.43
N ARG A 186 16.36 -14.22 -3.14
CA ARG A 186 15.72 -15.44 -2.66
C ARG A 186 16.28 -15.98 -1.34
N ASN A 187 17.52 -15.63 -0.99
CA ASN A 187 18.18 -16.05 0.26
C ASN A 187 17.99 -15.03 1.39
N GLY A 188 17.12 -14.04 1.23
CA GLY A 188 16.83 -13.02 2.24
C GLY A 188 17.82 -11.87 2.30
N ARG A 189 18.86 -11.84 1.41
CA ARG A 189 19.88 -10.79 1.42
C ARG A 189 19.38 -9.52 0.72
N LEU A 190 19.60 -8.40 1.38
CA LEU A 190 19.40 -7.08 0.76
C LEU A 190 20.36 -6.90 -0.42
N ILE A 191 19.84 -6.61 -1.60
CA ILE A 191 20.62 -6.34 -2.82
C ILE A 191 20.86 -4.84 -2.94
N ASP A 192 19.79 -4.05 -2.90
CA ASP A 192 19.83 -2.60 -2.89
C ASP A 192 18.50 -2.02 -2.40
N LYS A 193 18.47 -0.70 -2.26
CA LYS A 193 17.28 0.08 -1.91
C LYS A 193 16.97 1.06 -3.04
N ILE A 194 15.70 1.21 -3.38
CA ILE A 194 15.24 2.05 -4.49
C ILE A 194 14.19 3.06 -4.04
N GLY A 195 14.07 4.15 -4.83
CA GLY A 195 13.12 5.22 -4.57
C GLY A 195 13.46 6.04 -3.33
N ILE A 196 12.72 7.13 -3.16
CA ILE A 196 12.73 7.98 -1.97
C ILE A 196 11.28 8.18 -1.52
N ILE A 197 11.06 8.48 -0.25
CA ILE A 197 9.73 8.86 0.22
C ILE A 197 9.36 10.19 -0.45
N PRO A 198 8.27 10.24 -1.25
CA PRO A 198 7.98 11.40 -2.09
C PRO A 198 7.21 12.50 -1.32
N THR A 199 7.64 12.83 -0.11
CA THR A 199 7.01 13.85 0.73
C THR A 199 7.54 15.23 0.44
N ILE A 200 6.71 16.26 0.66
CA ILE A 200 7.10 17.66 0.69
C ILE A 200 7.56 18.11 2.08
N ASP A 201 7.47 17.27 3.10
CA ASP A 201 7.94 17.59 4.45
C ASP A 201 9.47 17.44 4.56
N GLU A 202 10.20 18.45 4.06
CA GLU A 202 11.66 18.50 4.12
C GLU A 202 12.19 18.35 5.56
N LYS A 203 11.47 18.88 6.56
CA LYS A 203 11.89 18.79 7.96
C LYS A 203 11.83 17.36 8.48
N ALA A 204 10.81 16.60 8.09
CA ALA A 204 10.70 15.19 8.45
C ALA A 204 11.77 14.36 7.74
N LEU A 205 12.10 14.66 6.48
CA LEU A 205 13.20 14.03 5.74
C LEU A 205 14.56 14.28 6.39
N GLU A 206 14.79 15.47 6.96
CA GLU A 206 16.06 15.81 7.60
C GLU A 206 16.19 15.26 9.02
N ASN A 207 15.11 15.34 9.81
CA ASN A 207 15.20 15.20 11.27
C ASN A 207 14.34 14.07 11.86
N ALA A 208 13.45 13.46 11.09
CA ALA A 208 12.46 12.50 11.60
C ALA A 208 12.22 11.32 10.64
N ARG A 209 13.25 10.86 9.93
CA ARG A 209 13.15 9.80 8.90
C ARG A 209 12.43 8.53 9.37
N PRO A 210 12.72 7.96 10.56
CA PRO A 210 12.00 6.77 11.02
C PRO A 210 10.51 7.01 11.24
N ALA A 211 10.12 8.17 11.79
CA ALA A 211 8.72 8.54 11.98
C ALA A 211 8.03 8.80 10.63
N LEU A 212 8.74 9.41 9.68
CA LEU A 212 8.26 9.61 8.31
C LEU A 212 8.01 8.27 7.63
N ALA A 213 8.97 7.34 7.66
CA ALA A 213 8.82 6.00 7.07
C ALA A 213 7.65 5.25 7.69
N GLN A 214 7.44 5.37 8.99
CA GLN A 214 6.30 4.77 9.68
C GLN A 214 4.97 5.39 9.21
N ALA A 215 4.91 6.71 9.04
CA ALA A 215 3.72 7.38 8.53
C ALA A 215 3.42 7.00 7.06
N TRP A 216 4.46 6.76 6.26
CA TRP A 216 4.35 6.32 4.86
C TRP A 216 4.26 4.81 4.69
N ARG A 217 3.95 4.07 5.76
CA ARG A 217 3.68 2.64 5.68
C ARG A 217 2.66 2.35 4.59
N SER A 218 2.96 1.34 3.74
CA SER A 218 2.15 1.05 2.55
C SER A 218 1.90 -0.44 2.39
N PHE A 219 0.79 -0.76 1.74
CA PHE A 219 0.55 -2.07 1.17
C PHE A 219 1.04 -2.10 -0.27
N LEU A 220 1.57 -3.25 -0.67
CA LEU A 220 2.08 -3.50 -2.02
C LEU A 220 1.24 -4.55 -2.74
N ASP A 221 1.21 -4.48 -4.04
CA ASP A 221 0.91 -5.61 -4.90
C ASP A 221 1.67 -5.49 -6.22
N TYR A 222 2.06 -6.63 -6.79
CA TYR A 222 2.83 -6.69 -8.02
C TYR A 222 2.23 -7.72 -8.98
N ASN A 223 2.01 -7.30 -10.22
CA ASN A 223 1.58 -8.19 -11.28
C ASN A 223 2.74 -8.46 -12.26
N PRO A 224 3.25 -9.70 -12.33
CA PRO A 224 4.35 -10.04 -13.22
C PRO A 224 3.99 -9.96 -14.71
N ASN A 225 2.71 -10.09 -15.09
CA ASN A 225 2.27 -10.04 -16.47
C ASN A 225 2.52 -8.66 -17.10
N ASN A 226 2.15 -7.60 -16.39
CA ASN A 226 2.36 -6.23 -16.85
C ASN A 226 3.62 -5.56 -16.28
N GLY A 227 4.17 -6.06 -15.17
CA GLY A 227 5.37 -5.52 -14.51
C GLY A 227 5.08 -4.32 -13.60
N ILE A 228 3.81 -4.09 -13.26
CA ILE A 228 3.39 -3.00 -12.40
C ILE A 228 3.42 -3.44 -10.92
N LEU A 229 4.13 -2.66 -10.10
CA LEU A 229 4.05 -2.67 -8.65
C LEU A 229 3.27 -1.44 -8.21
N ALA A 230 2.19 -1.65 -7.49
CA ALA A 230 1.47 -0.56 -6.82
C ALA A 230 1.80 -0.55 -5.32
N ALA A 231 1.96 0.65 -4.75
CA ALA A 231 2.10 0.87 -3.33
C ALA A 231 1.07 1.92 -2.88
N VAL A 232 0.25 1.58 -1.88
CA VAL A 232 -0.79 2.47 -1.36
C VAL A 232 -0.55 2.74 0.11
N THR A 233 -0.58 4.01 0.52
CA THR A 233 -0.28 4.39 1.90
C THR A 233 -1.43 4.07 2.85
N GLN A 234 -1.11 3.57 4.05
CA GLN A 234 -2.11 3.31 5.11
C GLN A 234 -2.66 4.59 5.74
N LEU A 235 -1.97 5.70 5.57
CA LEU A 235 -2.37 7.04 6.01
C LEU A 235 -2.40 7.98 4.81
N GLY A 236 -3.29 8.99 4.83
CA GLY A 236 -3.43 9.91 3.71
C GLY A 236 -4.02 9.25 2.46
N GLU A 237 -3.82 9.86 1.31
CA GLU A 237 -4.40 9.39 0.05
C GLU A 237 -3.33 9.41 -1.06
N VAL A 238 -2.38 8.44 -0.97
CA VAL A 238 -1.27 8.33 -1.92
C VAL A 238 -1.22 6.95 -2.55
N VAL A 239 -1.13 6.93 -3.87
CA VAL A 239 -0.93 5.74 -4.70
C VAL A 239 0.36 5.93 -5.51
N GLU A 240 1.30 5.03 -5.33
CA GLU A 240 2.55 4.98 -6.10
C GLU A 240 2.47 3.82 -7.10
N VAL A 241 2.79 4.08 -8.35
CA VAL A 241 2.80 3.10 -9.43
C VAL A 241 4.21 3.01 -10.00
N TYR A 242 4.84 1.87 -9.85
CA TYR A 242 6.16 1.57 -10.41
C TYR A 242 5.99 0.60 -11.58
N ASN A 243 6.40 0.99 -12.76
CA ASN A 243 6.60 0.05 -13.86
C ASN A 243 8.05 -0.47 -13.80
N LEU A 244 8.21 -1.70 -13.33
CA LEU A 244 9.53 -2.30 -13.12
C LEU A 244 10.20 -2.78 -14.42
N LYS A 245 9.47 -2.77 -15.55
CA LYS A 245 10.02 -3.12 -16.88
C LYS A 245 10.74 -1.94 -17.53
N ASP A 246 10.24 -0.72 -17.35
CA ASP A 246 10.80 0.51 -17.95
C ASP A 246 11.37 1.49 -16.92
N SER A 247 11.31 1.13 -15.62
CA SER A 247 11.80 1.94 -14.50
C SER A 247 11.09 3.30 -14.35
N THR A 248 9.82 3.39 -14.74
CA THR A 248 9.01 4.59 -14.51
C THR A 248 8.35 4.52 -13.13
N HIS A 249 8.16 5.69 -12.51
CA HIS A 249 7.51 5.84 -11.22
C HIS A 249 6.58 7.04 -11.26
N ILE A 250 5.31 6.82 -10.96
CA ILE A 250 4.25 7.83 -10.91
C ILE A 250 3.65 7.83 -9.52
N ILE A 251 3.39 9.01 -8.99
CA ILE A 251 2.81 9.22 -7.67
C ILE A 251 1.50 9.97 -7.85
N ARG A 252 0.42 9.42 -7.33
CA ARG A 252 -0.90 10.04 -7.30
C ARG A 252 -1.23 10.46 -5.88
N ILE A 253 -1.57 11.72 -5.70
CA ILE A 253 -2.00 12.27 -4.41
C ILE A 253 -3.43 12.77 -4.57
N GLY A 254 -4.34 12.25 -3.77
CA GLY A 254 -5.74 12.64 -3.77
C GLY A 254 -6.02 13.87 -2.89
N GLU A 255 -7.30 14.17 -2.70
CA GLU A 255 -7.75 15.37 -1.99
C GLU A 255 -7.31 15.43 -0.52
N HIS A 256 -7.13 14.28 0.13
CA HIS A 256 -6.70 14.20 1.53
C HIS A 256 -5.18 14.31 1.71
N GLY A 257 -4.42 14.38 0.62
CA GLY A 257 -2.99 14.66 0.66
C GLY A 257 -2.13 13.50 1.16
N GLU A 258 -0.91 13.86 1.54
CA GLU A 258 0.10 12.97 2.10
C GLU A 258 -0.26 12.49 3.51
N PRO A 259 0.39 11.39 4.02
CA PRO A 259 0.28 10.99 5.41
C PRO A 259 0.60 12.13 6.39
N GLU A 260 -0.37 12.52 7.21
CA GLU A 260 -0.20 13.52 8.27
C GLU A 260 0.13 12.85 9.60
N PHE A 261 1.19 13.33 10.27
CA PHE A 261 1.62 12.78 11.56
C PHE A 261 2.31 13.84 12.42
N LYS A 262 2.44 13.51 13.71
CA LYS A 262 3.29 14.25 14.67
C LYS A 262 4.34 13.30 15.21
N VAL A 263 5.55 13.80 15.38
CA VAL A 263 6.62 13.03 16.02
C VAL A 263 6.42 13.06 17.53
N SER A 264 6.34 11.88 18.14
CA SER A 264 6.30 11.71 19.60
C SER A 264 7.21 10.53 19.97
N ASP A 265 8.21 10.77 20.80
CA ASP A 265 9.18 9.77 21.26
C ASP A 265 9.85 8.99 20.11
N GLY A 266 10.09 9.65 18.98
CA GLY A 266 10.67 9.05 17.76
C GLY A 266 9.69 8.32 16.85
N TYR A 267 8.40 8.24 17.23
CA TYR A 267 7.36 7.59 16.45
C TYR A 267 6.49 8.61 15.69
N GLY A 268 6.02 8.21 14.51
CA GLY A 268 5.06 8.99 13.71
C GLY A 268 3.63 8.73 14.17
N MET A 269 3.09 9.56 15.07
CA MET A 269 1.70 9.47 15.53
C MET A 269 0.75 10.05 14.47
N PRO A 270 -0.18 9.27 13.89
CA PRO A 270 -1.05 9.75 12.83
C PRO A 270 -2.02 10.82 13.32
N THR A 271 -2.25 11.84 12.49
CA THR A 271 -3.16 12.97 12.80
C THR A 271 -4.18 13.27 11.69
N GLY A 272 -3.95 12.78 10.47
CA GLY A 272 -4.81 12.99 9.31
C GLY A 272 -5.93 11.96 9.22
N ILE A 273 -5.93 11.19 8.14
CA ILE A 273 -6.93 10.15 7.84
C ILE A 273 -6.32 8.75 7.78
N MET A 274 -7.14 7.74 7.97
CA MET A 274 -6.86 6.38 7.51
C MET A 274 -6.96 6.36 5.98
N GLY A 275 -5.93 5.85 5.33
CA GLY A 275 -5.84 5.79 3.87
C GLY A 275 -6.35 4.47 3.31
N PHE A 276 -5.43 3.67 2.78
CA PHE A 276 -5.77 2.41 2.12
C PHE A 276 -5.52 1.19 3.02
N SER A 277 -6.33 0.14 2.83
CA SER A 277 -6.16 -1.14 3.55
C SER A 277 -5.75 -2.30 2.65
N ASP A 278 -5.97 -2.23 1.36
CA ASP A 278 -5.54 -3.25 0.41
C ASP A 278 -5.31 -2.66 -0.98
N VAL A 279 -4.54 -3.38 -1.79
CA VAL A 279 -4.31 -3.12 -3.20
C VAL A 279 -4.20 -4.44 -3.96
N GLN A 280 -4.75 -4.47 -5.17
CA GLN A 280 -4.54 -5.53 -6.15
C GLN A 280 -4.26 -4.93 -7.53
N VAL A 281 -3.19 -5.36 -8.16
CA VAL A 281 -2.84 -5.04 -9.54
C VAL A 281 -3.30 -6.18 -10.43
N THR A 282 -4.34 -5.93 -11.23
CA THR A 282 -4.82 -6.87 -12.26
C THR A 282 -4.05 -6.68 -13.57
N ASP A 283 -4.43 -7.39 -14.62
CA ASP A 283 -3.80 -7.22 -15.93
C ASP A 283 -4.16 -5.88 -16.59
N SER A 284 -5.27 -5.24 -16.19
CA SER A 284 -5.77 -4.02 -16.83
C SER A 284 -5.90 -2.80 -15.92
N ALA A 285 -5.92 -2.97 -14.59
CA ALA A 285 -6.14 -1.88 -13.65
C ALA A 285 -5.54 -2.14 -12.25
N ILE A 286 -5.56 -1.12 -11.41
CA ILE A 286 -5.16 -1.15 -10.00
C ILE A 286 -6.42 -0.89 -9.16
N TYR A 287 -6.78 -1.83 -8.30
CA TYR A 287 -7.91 -1.72 -7.37
C TYR A 287 -7.40 -1.53 -5.96
N THR A 288 -7.97 -0.58 -5.22
CA THR A 288 -7.54 -0.25 -3.86
C THR A 288 -8.74 -0.08 -2.95
N VAL A 289 -8.63 -0.47 -1.67
CA VAL A 289 -9.65 -0.20 -0.66
C VAL A 289 -9.30 1.07 0.10
N PHE A 290 -10.15 2.09 0.04
CA PHE A 290 -9.93 3.38 0.66
C PHE A 290 -10.90 3.66 1.81
N HIS A 291 -10.38 4.12 2.96
CA HIS A 291 -11.15 4.44 4.16
C HIS A 291 -11.62 5.90 4.18
N GLY A 292 -10.68 6.85 4.18
CA GLY A 292 -10.97 8.27 4.24
C GLY A 292 -11.41 8.80 5.61
N THR A 293 -11.51 7.95 6.64
CA THR A 293 -11.96 8.34 7.99
C THR A 293 -10.84 9.03 8.77
N SER A 294 -11.13 10.19 9.37
CA SER A 294 -10.13 10.93 10.13
C SER A 294 -9.88 10.32 11.52
N PHE A 295 -8.62 10.33 11.98
CA PHE A 295 -8.28 9.92 13.35
C PHE A 295 -9.01 10.74 14.42
N LYS A 296 -9.35 11.99 14.11
CA LYS A 296 -10.15 12.86 14.98
C LYS A 296 -11.58 12.34 15.10
N GLU A 297 -12.15 11.82 14.05
CA GLU A 297 -13.48 11.24 14.04
C GLU A 297 -13.49 9.90 14.78
N ILE A 298 -12.52 9.02 14.50
CA ILE A 298 -12.32 7.75 15.22
C ILE A 298 -12.24 8.00 16.74
N ALA A 299 -11.44 8.98 17.18
CA ALA A 299 -11.28 9.33 18.57
C ALA A 299 -12.57 9.85 19.21
N ARG A 300 -13.40 10.61 18.47
CA ARG A 300 -14.68 11.14 18.96
C ARG A 300 -15.74 10.04 19.13
N GLN A 301 -15.73 9.05 18.26
CA GLN A 301 -16.75 8.01 18.22
C GLN A 301 -16.40 6.77 19.07
N SER A 302 -15.17 6.70 19.63
CA SER A 302 -14.74 5.71 20.63
C SER A 302 -15.14 4.27 20.28
N GLY A 303 -14.74 3.75 19.13
CA GLY A 303 -14.98 2.38 18.71
C GLY A 303 -16.40 2.07 18.21
N ARG A 304 -17.20 3.10 17.88
CA ARG A 304 -18.53 2.93 17.27
C ARG A 304 -18.51 2.95 15.75
N LEU A 305 -17.39 3.38 15.14
CA LEU A 305 -17.24 3.34 13.70
C LEU A 305 -16.90 1.91 13.26
N PRO A 306 -17.51 1.43 12.18
CA PRO A 306 -17.06 0.21 11.53
C PRO A 306 -15.59 0.34 11.09
N ASP A 307 -14.85 -0.75 11.20
CA ASP A 307 -13.48 -0.81 10.72
C ASP A 307 -13.47 -1.23 9.24
N GLY A 308 -12.58 -0.64 8.46
CA GLY A 308 -12.49 -0.90 7.02
C GLY A 308 -12.83 0.30 6.15
N GLY A 309 -12.63 0.15 4.85
CA GLY A 309 -12.93 1.14 3.82
C GLY A 309 -14.32 0.97 3.22
N LYS A 310 -14.92 2.07 2.83
CA LYS A 310 -16.23 2.09 2.16
C LYS A 310 -16.13 2.33 0.66
N TYR A 311 -14.91 2.46 0.16
CA TYR A 311 -14.67 2.79 -1.23
C TYR A 311 -13.65 1.84 -1.86
N ILE A 312 -13.90 1.46 -3.13
CA ILE A 312 -12.87 0.88 -3.97
C ILE A 312 -12.53 1.92 -5.03
N TYR A 313 -11.26 2.34 -5.05
CA TYR A 313 -10.73 3.22 -6.07
C TYR A 313 -10.03 2.40 -7.14
N VAL A 314 -10.35 2.70 -8.40
CA VAL A 314 -9.78 2.02 -9.56
C VAL A 314 -8.95 3.00 -10.35
N PHE A 315 -7.69 2.64 -10.60
CA PHE A 315 -6.76 3.41 -11.41
C PHE A 315 -6.29 2.59 -12.62
N SER A 316 -5.90 3.28 -13.69
CA SER A 316 -5.19 2.62 -14.79
C SER A 316 -3.81 2.13 -14.34
N LEU A 317 -3.14 1.36 -15.19
CA LEU A 317 -1.76 0.92 -14.94
C LEU A 317 -0.73 2.08 -14.96
N GLU A 318 -1.14 3.25 -15.45
CA GLU A 318 -0.39 4.52 -15.40
C GLU A 318 -0.85 5.41 -14.23
N GLY A 319 -1.70 4.87 -13.34
CA GLY A 319 -2.19 5.56 -12.15
C GLY A 319 -3.27 6.62 -12.43
N GLU A 320 -3.88 6.69 -13.62
CA GLU A 320 -5.00 7.61 -13.86
C GLU A 320 -6.26 7.13 -13.13
N PRO A 321 -6.99 8.00 -12.41
CA PRO A 321 -8.24 7.63 -11.76
C PRO A 321 -9.30 7.26 -12.81
N LEU A 322 -9.89 6.07 -12.69
CA LEU A 322 -10.87 5.54 -13.63
C LEU A 322 -12.28 5.50 -13.04
N CYS A 323 -12.43 4.87 -11.87
CA CYS A 323 -13.75 4.67 -11.25
C CYS A 323 -13.62 4.62 -9.73
N LYS A 324 -14.64 5.12 -9.05
CA LYS A 324 -14.85 4.95 -7.62
C LYS A 324 -16.09 4.11 -7.40
N TYR A 325 -15.96 2.97 -6.73
CA TYR A 325 -17.10 2.22 -6.23
C TYR A 325 -17.40 2.63 -4.80
N VAL A 326 -18.67 2.93 -4.53
CA VAL A 326 -19.20 3.20 -3.18
C VAL A 326 -19.91 1.93 -2.72
N LEU A 327 -19.49 1.39 -1.59
CA LEU A 327 -19.99 0.12 -1.08
C LEU A 327 -21.06 0.36 -0.01
N ASP A 328 -21.99 -0.57 0.12
CA ASP A 328 -22.95 -0.62 1.23
C ASP A 328 -22.34 -1.23 2.51
N HIS A 329 -21.18 -1.89 2.42
CA HIS A 329 -20.41 -2.49 3.51
C HIS A 329 -19.05 -1.82 3.70
N TYR A 330 -18.45 -2.01 4.90
CA TYR A 330 -17.06 -1.65 5.19
C TYR A 330 -16.19 -2.88 4.99
N ILE A 331 -15.18 -2.79 4.14
CA ILE A 331 -14.32 -3.91 3.77
C ILE A 331 -12.85 -3.62 4.07
N TYR A 332 -12.08 -4.68 4.24
CA TYR A 332 -10.65 -4.55 4.53
C TYR A 332 -9.75 -5.06 3.40
N GLY A 333 -9.95 -6.30 2.97
CA GLY A 333 -9.22 -6.93 1.88
C GLY A 333 -10.09 -7.22 0.68
N ILE A 334 -9.51 -7.26 -0.51
CA ILE A 334 -10.20 -7.56 -1.77
C ILE A 334 -9.45 -8.61 -2.59
N TRP A 335 -10.20 -9.33 -3.39
CA TRP A 335 -9.73 -10.06 -4.56
C TRP A 335 -10.66 -9.75 -5.74
N VAL A 336 -10.07 -9.38 -6.87
CA VAL A 336 -10.79 -8.92 -8.07
C VAL A 336 -10.58 -9.90 -9.20
N ASP A 337 -11.67 -10.32 -9.81
CA ASP A 337 -11.72 -11.07 -11.05
C ASP A 337 -12.36 -10.20 -12.14
N GLU A 338 -11.55 -9.73 -13.07
CA GLU A 338 -12.02 -8.87 -14.17
C GLU A 338 -12.78 -9.63 -15.24
N ASP A 339 -12.55 -10.92 -15.39
CA ASP A 339 -13.24 -11.76 -16.39
C ASP A 339 -14.71 -11.97 -16.00
N THR A 340 -14.95 -12.29 -14.73
CA THR A 340 -16.32 -12.46 -14.20
C THR A 340 -16.93 -11.17 -13.68
N LYS A 341 -16.18 -10.05 -13.68
CA LYS A 341 -16.59 -8.76 -13.09
C LYS A 341 -17.00 -8.88 -11.63
N THR A 342 -16.26 -9.65 -10.88
CA THR A 342 -16.54 -9.96 -9.47
C THR A 342 -15.43 -9.43 -8.56
N ILE A 343 -15.83 -8.88 -7.41
CA ILE A 343 -14.94 -8.58 -6.30
C ILE A 343 -15.37 -9.44 -5.12
N ILE A 344 -14.45 -10.21 -4.56
CA ILE A 344 -14.62 -10.87 -3.26
C ILE A 344 -13.90 -10.02 -2.22
N ALA A 345 -14.58 -9.73 -1.12
CA ALA A 345 -14.06 -8.85 -0.08
C ALA A 345 -14.23 -9.44 1.32
N THR A 346 -13.45 -8.92 2.26
CA THR A 346 -13.55 -9.26 3.67
C THR A 346 -14.14 -8.09 4.47
N ASP A 347 -15.12 -8.37 5.34
CA ASP A 347 -15.73 -7.43 6.28
C ASP A 347 -15.44 -7.90 7.71
N VAL A 348 -14.61 -7.15 8.42
CA VAL A 348 -14.19 -7.49 9.80
C VAL A 348 -15.25 -7.16 10.86
N ASN A 349 -16.37 -6.56 10.47
CA ASN A 349 -17.42 -6.10 11.38
C ASN A 349 -18.58 -7.10 11.52
N ASN A 350 -18.64 -8.10 10.66
CA ASN A 350 -19.75 -9.04 10.57
C ASN A 350 -19.32 -10.47 10.87
N ASP A 351 -20.25 -11.26 11.40
CA ASP A 351 -20.04 -12.69 11.68
C ASP A 351 -19.92 -13.51 10.38
N GLU A 352 -20.60 -13.07 9.30
CA GLU A 352 -20.44 -13.58 7.94
C GLU A 352 -19.55 -12.63 7.15
N PRO A 353 -18.23 -12.81 7.19
CA PRO A 353 -17.29 -11.77 6.81
C PRO A 353 -16.88 -11.78 5.34
N ILE A 354 -17.41 -12.66 4.52
CA ILE A 354 -17.06 -12.73 3.09
C ILE A 354 -18.20 -12.15 2.25
N LEU A 355 -17.86 -11.19 1.43
CA LEU A 355 -18.78 -10.47 0.57
C LEU A 355 -18.41 -10.65 -0.90
N LYS A 356 -19.42 -10.67 -1.74
CA LYS A 356 -19.29 -10.66 -3.19
C LYS A 356 -19.97 -9.42 -3.76
N PHE A 357 -19.26 -8.67 -4.61
CA PHE A 357 -19.80 -7.56 -5.37
C PHE A 357 -19.67 -7.86 -6.87
N ASN A 358 -20.67 -7.42 -7.65
CA ASN A 358 -20.63 -7.47 -9.10
C ASN A 358 -20.47 -6.04 -9.65
N PHE A 359 -19.47 -5.83 -10.51
CA PHE A 359 -19.17 -4.52 -11.09
C PHE A 359 -19.32 -4.48 -12.63
N GLY A 360 -19.92 -5.50 -13.21
CA GLY A 360 -20.25 -5.60 -14.63
C GLY A 360 -21.46 -4.80 -15.06
#